data_c73692d0c5e93b13c2a49a31df8d93d1
#
_entry.id   c73692d0c5e93b13c2a49a31df8d93d1
#
_cell.length_a   1.000
_cell.length_b   1.000
_cell.length_c   1.000
_cell.angle_alpha   90.00
_cell.angle_beta   90.00
_cell.angle_gamma   90.00
#
_symmetry.space_group_name_H-M   'P 1'
#
loop_
_entity.id
_entity.type
_entity.pdbx_description
1 polymer ?
#
loop_
_entity_poly.entity_id
_entity_poly.type
_entity_poly.pdbx_seq_one_letter_code
_entity_poly.pdbx_strand_id
1 'polypeptide(L)'
;MANTYVAIATTTVGAGGAASIDFTSIPQTYTDLHLLVSIREETSATAVAFIKFNNTTANRSERYIQGNGSSASSGTTTVLQFIACQPSDTANTFGNASIYIPNYTSSNYKSVSSDSVSENNSTTAFSRLVAGLWSNTSAINQITITTDTGDVAQYSTATLYGIKNS
;
A
#
# COMPACT_ATOMS: atom_id res chain seq x y z
N MET A 1 14.09 -17.20 21.12
CA MET A 1 14.20 -16.81 19.70
C MET A 1 13.62 -15.42 19.55
N ALA A 2 14.34 -14.50 18.95
CA ALA A 2 13.79 -13.18 18.63
C ALA A 2 12.70 -13.35 17.55
N ASN A 3 11.54 -12.70 17.76
CA ASN A 3 10.50 -12.67 16.72
C ASN A 3 11.00 -11.79 15.57
N THR A 4 11.19 -12.38 14.40
CA THR A 4 11.63 -11.65 13.20
C THR A 4 10.54 -10.70 12.69
N TYR A 5 9.28 -11.12 12.76
CA TYR A 5 8.10 -10.33 12.39
C TYR A 5 7.29 -10.00 13.64
N VAL A 6 7.04 -8.70 13.86
CA VAL A 6 6.24 -8.20 14.99
C VAL A 6 5.15 -7.30 14.43
N ALA A 7 3.89 -7.60 14.71
CA ALA A 7 2.78 -6.71 14.35
C ALA A 7 2.89 -5.41 15.16
N ILE A 8 3.01 -4.28 14.47
CA ILE A 8 3.04 -2.94 15.08
C ILE A 8 1.61 -2.47 15.33
N ALA A 9 0.78 -2.53 14.29
CA ALA A 9 -0.61 -2.14 14.38
C ALA A 9 -1.45 -2.78 13.28
N THR A 10 -2.73 -2.99 13.55
CA THR A 10 -3.76 -3.39 12.58
C THR A 10 -4.91 -2.40 12.64
N THR A 11 -5.37 -1.97 11.49
CA THR A 11 -6.56 -1.11 11.34
C THR A 11 -7.59 -1.81 10.49
N THR A 12 -8.84 -1.81 10.93
CA THR A 12 -10.01 -2.22 10.13
C THR A 12 -10.94 -1.02 9.98
N VAL A 13 -11.33 -0.71 8.76
CA VAL A 13 -12.25 0.40 8.47
C VAL A 13 -13.66 0.02 8.91
N GLY A 14 -14.24 0.88 9.74
CA GLY A 14 -15.59 0.73 10.29
C GLY A 14 -16.70 1.16 9.32
N ALA A 15 -17.93 1.14 9.83
CA ALA A 15 -19.11 1.59 9.08
C ALA A 15 -18.96 3.06 8.65
N GLY A 16 -19.30 3.35 7.41
CA GLY A 16 -19.21 4.70 6.81
C GLY A 16 -17.89 4.99 6.11
N GLY A 17 -16.99 4.00 6.04
CA GLY A 17 -15.69 4.19 5.36
C GLY A 17 -14.71 5.04 6.17
N ALA A 18 -13.58 5.36 5.57
CA ALA A 18 -12.55 6.24 6.13
C ALA A 18 -11.77 6.95 5.01
N ALA A 19 -11.48 8.24 5.19
CA ALA A 19 -10.69 9.01 4.22
C ALA A 19 -9.25 8.50 4.07
N SER A 20 -8.73 7.81 5.10
CA SER A 20 -7.40 7.19 5.08
C SER A 20 -7.29 6.08 6.11
N ILE A 21 -6.28 5.23 5.95
CA ILE A 21 -5.74 4.36 7.00
C ILE A 21 -4.36 4.90 7.37
N ASP A 22 -4.18 5.26 8.64
CA ASP A 22 -2.96 5.89 9.12
C ASP A 22 -2.26 5.04 10.18
N PHE A 23 -0.95 4.87 10.00
CA PHE A 23 -0.03 4.36 11.00
C PHE A 23 0.89 5.49 11.41
N THR A 24 0.73 6.00 12.61
CA THR A 24 1.53 7.11 13.18
C THR A 24 2.44 6.61 14.28
N SER A 25 3.46 7.40 14.61
CA SER A 25 4.43 7.06 15.68
C SER A 25 5.05 5.67 15.50
N ILE A 26 5.39 5.32 14.25
CA ILE A 26 5.99 4.02 13.94
C ILE A 26 7.30 3.87 14.73
N PRO A 27 7.46 2.79 15.53
CA PRO A 27 8.69 2.56 16.31
C PRO A 27 9.92 2.53 15.39
N GLN A 28 11.01 3.14 15.83
CA GLN A 28 12.27 3.22 15.08
C GLN A 28 13.28 2.13 15.47
N THR A 29 12.79 1.00 15.99
CA THR A 29 13.59 -0.10 16.55
C THR A 29 13.67 -1.33 15.66
N TYR A 30 13.01 -1.33 14.52
CA TYR A 30 13.05 -2.40 13.53
C TYR A 30 14.04 -2.05 12.42
N THR A 31 14.43 -3.03 11.63
CA THR A 31 15.26 -2.84 10.45
C THR A 31 14.41 -2.45 9.25
N ASP A 32 13.32 -3.17 9.03
CA ASP A 32 12.45 -3.02 7.88
C ASP A 32 10.98 -2.95 8.31
N LEU A 33 10.13 -2.51 7.38
CA LEU A 33 8.67 -2.58 7.52
C LEU A 33 8.07 -3.46 6.44
N HIS A 34 6.99 -4.15 6.79
CA HIS A 34 6.14 -4.87 5.85
C HIS A 34 4.69 -4.51 6.11
N LEU A 35 4.01 -4.00 5.10
CA LEU A 35 2.61 -3.59 5.16
C LEU A 35 1.77 -4.54 4.31
N LEU A 36 0.79 -5.18 4.93
CA LEU A 36 -0.21 -6.03 4.28
C LEU A 36 -1.55 -5.31 4.26
N VAL A 37 -2.18 -5.24 3.10
CA VAL A 37 -3.42 -4.48 2.89
C VAL A 37 -4.45 -5.34 2.19
N SER A 38 -5.71 -5.24 2.64
CA SER A 38 -6.90 -5.71 1.92
C SER A 38 -7.83 -4.51 1.78
N ILE A 39 -8.08 -4.04 0.56
CA ILE A 39 -8.67 -2.72 0.33
C ILE A 39 -9.70 -2.71 -0.78
N ARG A 40 -10.76 -1.94 -0.54
CA ARG A 40 -11.75 -1.54 -1.52
C ARG A 40 -12.01 -0.04 -1.40
N GLU A 41 -12.28 0.60 -2.52
CA GLU A 41 -12.68 2.01 -2.58
C GLU A 41 -14.20 2.14 -2.61
N GLU A 42 -14.74 3.26 -2.10
CA GLU A 42 -16.18 3.50 -2.12
C GLU A 42 -16.68 4.22 -3.37
N THR A 43 -15.88 5.10 -3.97
CA THR A 43 -16.36 6.02 -5.01
C THR A 43 -15.46 6.19 -6.22
N SER A 44 -14.25 5.68 -6.22
CA SER A 44 -13.30 5.89 -7.32
C SER A 44 -13.63 5.06 -8.57
N ALA A 45 -13.28 5.58 -9.74
CA ALA A 45 -13.28 4.86 -11.01
C ALA A 45 -11.90 4.30 -11.37
N THR A 46 -10.91 4.47 -10.51
CA THR A 46 -9.55 3.97 -10.70
C THR A 46 -9.25 2.88 -9.67
N ALA A 47 -8.86 1.70 -10.11
CA ALA A 47 -8.58 0.57 -9.23
C ALA A 47 -7.22 0.70 -8.52
N VAL A 48 -6.93 1.86 -7.89
CA VAL A 48 -5.65 2.11 -7.23
C VAL A 48 -5.80 2.83 -5.89
N ALA A 49 -4.96 2.43 -4.95
CA ALA A 49 -4.76 3.14 -3.69
C ALA A 49 -3.32 3.68 -3.63
N PHE A 50 -3.09 4.69 -2.83
CA PHE A 50 -1.82 5.39 -2.70
C PHE A 50 -1.23 5.20 -1.32
N ILE A 51 0.11 5.17 -1.27
CA ILE A 51 0.86 5.22 -0.02
C ILE A 51 1.65 6.52 0.07
N LYS A 52 1.64 7.13 1.24
CA LYS A 52 2.42 8.33 1.58
C LYS A 52 3.26 8.04 2.81
N PHE A 53 4.49 8.52 2.82
CA PHE A 53 5.38 8.48 3.97
C PHE A 53 5.47 9.87 4.60
N ASN A 54 5.39 9.95 5.94
CA ASN A 54 5.47 11.19 6.69
C ASN A 54 4.51 12.27 6.16
N ASN A 55 3.33 11.85 5.71
CA ASN A 55 2.26 12.69 5.16
C ASN A 55 2.70 13.63 4.01
N THR A 56 3.73 13.24 3.24
CA THR A 56 4.21 14.01 2.10
C THR A 56 3.85 13.36 0.76
N THR A 57 3.57 14.17 -0.24
CA THR A 57 3.37 13.76 -1.63
C THR A 57 4.62 13.99 -2.49
N ALA A 58 5.65 14.62 -1.93
CA ALA A 58 6.88 14.96 -2.64
C ALA A 58 7.89 13.79 -2.71
N ASN A 59 8.81 13.88 -3.65
CA ASN A 59 10.00 13.02 -3.77
C ASN A 59 9.68 11.54 -3.96
N ARG A 60 8.61 11.24 -4.71
CA ARG A 60 8.19 9.87 -5.03
C ARG A 60 8.34 9.59 -6.51
N SER A 61 8.72 8.38 -6.85
CA SER A 61 8.68 7.86 -8.21
C SER A 61 8.40 6.36 -8.20
N GLU A 62 7.81 5.88 -9.27
CA GLU A 62 7.41 4.49 -9.42
C GLU A 62 7.64 3.99 -10.83
N ARG A 63 8.01 2.72 -10.93
CA ARG A 63 7.98 1.90 -12.15
C ARG A 63 7.13 0.68 -11.86
N TYR A 64 6.24 0.32 -12.78
CA TYR A 64 5.43 -0.88 -12.60
C TYR A 64 5.30 -1.69 -13.87
N ILE A 65 5.03 -2.96 -13.68
CA ILE A 65 4.46 -3.86 -14.68
C ILE A 65 3.13 -4.38 -14.15
N GLN A 66 2.16 -4.54 -15.03
CA GLN A 66 0.85 -5.09 -14.67
C GLN A 66 0.26 -5.92 -15.80
N GLY A 67 -0.61 -6.86 -15.43
CA GLY A 67 -1.45 -7.62 -16.33
C GLY A 67 -2.91 -7.53 -15.92
N ASN A 68 -3.83 -7.61 -16.89
CA ASN A 68 -5.28 -7.60 -16.66
C ASN A 68 -5.98 -8.87 -17.16
N GLY A 69 -5.23 -9.95 -17.37
CA GLY A 69 -5.74 -11.21 -17.89
C GLY A 69 -5.80 -11.28 -19.43
N SER A 70 -5.79 -10.16 -20.15
CA SER A 70 -5.78 -10.11 -21.62
C SER A 70 -4.56 -9.41 -22.20
N SER A 71 -3.94 -8.50 -21.48
CA SER A 71 -2.74 -7.77 -21.91
C SER A 71 -1.83 -7.48 -20.72
N ALA A 72 -0.55 -7.26 -21.04
CA ALA A 72 0.43 -6.75 -20.11
C ALA A 72 0.84 -5.32 -20.49
N SER A 73 1.13 -4.50 -19.48
CA SER A 73 1.58 -3.13 -19.67
C SER A 73 2.60 -2.74 -18.61
N SER A 74 3.34 -1.67 -18.86
CA SER A 74 4.25 -1.08 -17.91
C SER A 74 4.10 0.44 -17.92
N GLY A 75 4.52 1.09 -16.85
CA GLY A 75 4.41 2.53 -16.76
C GLY A 75 5.30 3.13 -15.65
N THR A 76 5.25 4.46 -15.60
CA THR A 76 5.96 5.26 -14.61
C THR A 76 5.03 6.30 -14.04
N THR A 77 5.11 6.55 -12.73
CA THR A 77 4.35 7.62 -12.08
C THR A 77 5.23 8.36 -11.07
N THR A 78 4.71 9.49 -10.57
CA THR A 78 5.32 10.27 -9.49
C THR A 78 4.65 10.03 -8.13
N VAL A 79 3.84 8.98 -8.04
CA VAL A 79 3.18 8.53 -6.82
C VAL A 79 3.60 7.10 -6.50
N LEU A 80 3.42 6.67 -5.26
CA LEU A 80 3.52 5.25 -4.89
C LEU A 80 2.10 4.71 -4.78
N GLN A 81 1.78 3.71 -5.60
CA GLN A 81 0.41 3.18 -5.70
C GLN A 81 0.41 1.65 -5.80
N PHE A 82 -0.70 1.06 -5.43
CA PHE A 82 -0.98 -0.37 -5.54
C PHE A 82 -2.43 -0.59 -5.95
N ILE A 83 -2.75 -1.80 -6.39
CA ILE A 83 -4.10 -2.12 -6.86
C ILE A 83 -5.08 -2.23 -5.68
N ALA A 84 -6.27 -1.66 -5.87
CA ALA A 84 -7.44 -1.80 -5.00
C ALA A 84 -8.63 -2.34 -5.80
N CYS A 85 -9.65 -2.87 -5.14
CA CYS A 85 -10.95 -3.05 -5.78
C CYS A 85 -11.73 -1.73 -5.78
N GLN A 86 -12.48 -1.49 -6.84
CA GLN A 86 -13.31 -0.30 -7.04
C GLN A 86 -14.80 -0.62 -6.88
N PRO A 87 -15.68 0.39 -6.78
CA PRO A 87 -17.12 0.17 -6.57
C PRO A 87 -17.81 -0.67 -7.65
N SER A 88 -17.36 -0.59 -8.91
CA SER A 88 -17.90 -1.37 -10.03
C SER A 88 -17.45 -2.83 -10.05
N ASP A 89 -16.48 -3.21 -9.23
CA ASP A 89 -16.04 -4.60 -9.10
C ASP A 89 -17.11 -5.43 -8.37
N THR A 90 -17.02 -6.75 -8.52
CA THR A 90 -17.93 -7.68 -7.83
C THR A 90 -18.04 -7.33 -6.35
N ALA A 91 -19.28 -7.27 -5.85
CA ALA A 91 -19.54 -6.93 -4.45
C ALA A 91 -18.79 -7.87 -3.49
N ASN A 92 -18.35 -7.31 -2.36
CA ASN A 92 -17.60 -8.02 -1.32
C ASN A 92 -16.22 -8.55 -1.75
N THR A 93 -15.67 -8.09 -2.88
CA THR A 93 -14.27 -8.33 -3.24
C THR A 93 -13.37 -7.20 -2.76
N PHE A 94 -12.17 -7.54 -2.33
CA PHE A 94 -11.13 -6.61 -1.89
C PHE A 94 -9.84 -6.95 -2.61
N GLY A 95 -9.18 -5.92 -3.13
CA GLY A 95 -7.82 -6.07 -3.62
C GLY A 95 -6.86 -6.26 -2.45
N ASN A 96 -5.73 -6.93 -2.68
CA ASN A 96 -4.70 -7.05 -1.66
C ASN A 96 -3.35 -6.55 -2.16
N ALA A 97 -2.52 -6.08 -1.22
CA ALA A 97 -1.15 -5.67 -1.49
C ALA A 97 -0.21 -6.10 -0.37
N SER A 98 1.00 -6.45 -0.78
CA SER A 98 2.15 -6.71 0.09
C SER A 98 3.23 -5.69 -0.26
N ILE A 99 3.62 -4.86 0.70
CA ILE A 99 4.53 -3.73 0.49
C ILE A 99 5.69 -3.85 1.45
N TYR A 100 6.90 -4.00 0.91
CA TYR A 100 8.13 -4.12 1.68
C TYR A 100 8.94 -2.82 1.61
N ILE A 101 9.37 -2.34 2.77
CA ILE A 101 10.10 -1.08 2.96
C ILE A 101 11.36 -1.36 3.75
N PRO A 102 12.50 -1.61 3.10
CA PRO A 102 13.75 -1.88 3.78
C PRO A 102 14.38 -0.62 4.38
N ASN A 103 15.12 -0.80 5.47
CA ASN A 103 15.94 0.25 6.10
C ASN A 103 15.20 1.58 6.31
N TYR A 104 13.93 1.53 6.73
CA TYR A 104 13.04 2.69 6.81
C TYR A 104 13.52 3.80 7.76
N THR A 105 14.41 3.49 8.70
CA THR A 105 15.00 4.45 9.65
C THR A 105 16.28 5.10 9.14
N SER A 106 16.85 4.59 8.02
CA SER A 106 18.15 5.05 7.53
C SER A 106 18.10 6.46 6.95
N SER A 107 19.25 7.11 6.87
CA SER A 107 19.43 8.40 6.17
C SER A 107 19.61 8.26 4.65
N ASN A 108 19.31 7.08 4.10
CA ASN A 108 19.30 6.84 2.65
C ASN A 108 17.90 6.98 2.07
N TYR A 109 17.79 7.09 0.75
CA TYR A 109 16.51 6.99 0.05
C TYR A 109 15.90 5.60 0.24
N LYS A 110 14.56 5.53 0.35
CA LYS A 110 13.84 4.27 0.58
C LYS A 110 13.35 3.70 -0.74
N SER A 111 13.94 2.58 -1.14
CA SER A 111 13.41 1.75 -2.22
C SER A 111 12.30 0.88 -1.67
N VAL A 112 11.19 0.82 -2.37
CA VAL A 112 9.99 0.11 -1.93
C VAL A 112 9.59 -0.89 -3.00
N SER A 113 9.29 -2.11 -2.63
CA SER A 113 8.68 -3.08 -3.53
C SER A 113 7.24 -3.36 -3.10
N SER A 114 6.36 -3.52 -4.07
CA SER A 114 4.98 -3.92 -3.83
C SER A 114 4.53 -4.90 -4.90
N ASP A 115 3.84 -5.95 -4.47
CA ASP A 115 2.96 -6.73 -5.31
C ASP A 115 1.51 -6.49 -4.89
N SER A 116 0.60 -6.49 -5.85
CA SER A 116 -0.82 -6.25 -5.57
C SER A 116 -1.71 -6.87 -6.62
N VAL A 117 -2.89 -7.29 -6.18
CA VAL A 117 -3.87 -7.97 -7.04
C VAL A 117 -5.30 -7.53 -6.69
N SER A 118 -6.17 -7.57 -7.70
CA SER A 118 -7.62 -7.35 -7.55
C SER A 118 -8.40 -8.37 -8.38
N GLU A 119 -8.24 -9.68 -8.12
CA GLU A 119 -9.10 -10.69 -8.72
C GLU A 119 -10.50 -10.57 -8.12
N ASN A 120 -11.49 -10.33 -8.96
CA ASN A 120 -12.84 -9.96 -8.52
C ASN A 120 -13.94 -10.70 -9.28
N ASN A 121 -13.58 -11.77 -10.04
CA ASN A 121 -14.47 -12.54 -10.89
C ASN A 121 -15.26 -11.68 -11.90
N SER A 122 -14.66 -10.56 -12.34
CA SER A 122 -15.19 -9.64 -13.34
C SER A 122 -14.36 -9.72 -14.63
N THR A 123 -14.75 -8.92 -15.63
CA THR A 123 -14.02 -8.83 -16.91
C THR A 123 -12.68 -8.10 -16.78
N THR A 124 -12.46 -7.36 -15.71
CA THR A 124 -11.23 -6.61 -15.47
C THR A 124 -10.71 -6.90 -14.07
N ALA A 125 -9.57 -7.54 -14.01
CA ALA A 125 -8.82 -7.80 -12.80
C ALA A 125 -7.36 -7.45 -13.04
N PHE A 126 -6.60 -7.14 -11.99
CA PHE A 126 -5.22 -6.70 -12.13
C PHE A 126 -4.27 -7.48 -11.23
N SER A 127 -3.09 -7.76 -11.77
CA SER A 127 -1.90 -8.10 -10.99
C SER A 127 -0.81 -7.09 -11.32
N ARG A 128 -0.20 -6.47 -10.31
CA ARG A 128 0.81 -5.41 -10.49
C ARG A 128 2.01 -5.66 -9.59
N LEU A 129 3.19 -5.51 -10.17
CA LEU A 129 4.46 -5.44 -9.45
C LEU A 129 5.04 -4.03 -9.58
N VAL A 130 5.49 -3.47 -8.47
CA VAL A 130 5.97 -2.09 -8.36
C VAL A 130 7.39 -2.05 -7.82
N ALA A 131 8.22 -1.22 -8.46
CA ALA A 131 9.49 -0.71 -7.93
C ALA A 131 9.30 0.78 -7.63
N GLY A 132 9.20 1.13 -6.36
CA GLY A 132 8.98 2.48 -5.87
C GLY A 132 10.24 3.08 -5.23
N LEU A 133 10.31 4.42 -5.23
CA LEU A 133 11.35 5.16 -4.54
C LEU A 133 10.73 6.36 -3.82
N TRP A 134 11.07 6.51 -2.55
CA TRP A 134 10.93 7.78 -1.84
C TRP A 134 12.32 8.38 -1.65
N SER A 135 12.65 9.40 -2.48
CA SER A 135 13.95 10.06 -2.49
C SER A 135 14.04 11.12 -1.38
N ASN A 136 13.94 10.63 -0.14
CA ASN A 136 14.05 11.42 1.09
C ASN A 136 14.90 10.67 2.11
N THR A 137 15.76 11.40 2.83
CA THR A 137 16.67 10.85 3.84
C THR A 137 16.06 10.73 5.23
N SER A 138 14.87 11.29 5.47
CA SER A 138 14.18 11.17 6.75
C SER A 138 13.76 9.74 7.05
N ALA A 139 13.81 9.33 8.29
CA ALA A 139 13.20 8.09 8.74
C ALA A 139 11.67 8.13 8.52
N ILE A 140 11.07 6.99 8.20
CA ILE A 140 9.62 6.88 8.08
C ILE A 140 9.03 6.67 9.48
N ASN A 141 8.26 7.64 9.95
CA ASN A 141 7.53 7.57 11.23
C ASN A 141 6.02 7.56 11.08
N GLN A 142 5.53 7.76 9.85
CA GLN A 142 4.12 7.69 9.49
C GLN A 142 3.94 7.07 8.11
N ILE A 143 2.92 6.21 7.98
CA ILE A 143 2.43 5.66 6.71
C ILE A 143 0.94 5.99 6.62
N THR A 144 0.53 6.59 5.51
CA THR A 144 -0.87 6.89 5.20
C THR A 144 -1.26 6.19 3.91
N ILE A 145 -2.38 5.47 3.93
CA ILE A 145 -3.01 4.87 2.76
C ILE A 145 -4.25 5.68 2.42
N THR A 146 -4.40 6.09 1.17
CA THR A 146 -5.59 6.78 0.66
C THR A 146 -6.03 6.14 -0.65
N THR A 147 -7.26 6.36 -1.04
CA THR A 147 -7.78 6.09 -2.38
C THR A 147 -7.57 7.31 -3.30
N ASP A 148 -7.88 7.17 -4.58
CA ASP A 148 -7.75 8.27 -5.55
C ASP A 148 -8.80 9.35 -5.28
N THR A 149 -10.04 8.96 -5.20
CA THR A 149 -11.18 9.83 -4.85
C THR A 149 -12.13 9.08 -3.93
N GLY A 150 -12.62 9.74 -2.88
CA GLY A 150 -13.55 9.15 -1.92
C GLY A 150 -12.84 8.37 -0.80
N ASP A 151 -13.61 7.55 -0.13
CA ASP A 151 -13.20 6.89 1.09
C ASP A 151 -12.74 5.44 0.84
N VAL A 152 -11.91 4.95 1.74
CA VAL A 152 -11.60 3.53 1.89
C VAL A 152 -12.84 2.83 2.45
N ALA A 153 -13.34 1.83 1.76
CA ALA A 153 -14.59 1.15 2.10
C ALA A 153 -14.51 0.40 3.42
N GLN A 154 -15.67 0.27 4.06
CA GLN A 154 -15.85 -0.57 5.25
C GLN A 154 -15.28 -1.99 5.02
N TYR A 155 -14.73 -2.57 6.07
CA TYR A 155 -14.03 -3.87 6.11
C TYR A 155 -12.67 -3.91 5.43
N SER A 156 -12.22 -2.83 4.81
CA SER A 156 -10.81 -2.75 4.39
C SER A 156 -9.91 -2.85 5.62
N THR A 157 -8.79 -3.56 5.48
CA THR A 157 -7.85 -3.78 6.58
C THR A 157 -6.42 -3.49 6.13
N ALA A 158 -5.61 -3.00 7.06
CA ALA A 158 -4.18 -2.92 6.88
C ALA A 158 -3.47 -3.34 8.16
N THR A 159 -2.38 -4.11 8.02
CA THR A 159 -1.51 -4.49 9.14
C THR A 159 -0.08 -4.11 8.80
N LEU A 160 0.53 -3.34 9.69
CA LEU A 160 1.94 -2.97 9.61
C LEU A 160 2.76 -3.86 10.53
N TYR A 161 3.81 -4.46 9.96
CA TYR A 161 4.79 -5.27 10.68
C TYR A 161 6.15 -4.60 10.68
N GLY A 162 6.84 -4.70 11.81
CA GLY A 162 8.27 -4.43 11.94
C GLY A 162 9.07 -5.73 11.83
N ILE A 163 10.16 -5.67 11.08
CA ILE A 163 11.07 -6.81 10.89
C ILE A 163 12.39 -6.47 11.58
N LYS A 164 12.87 -7.38 12.44
CA LYS A 164 14.23 -7.31 13.01
C LYS A 164 15.12 -8.30 12.27
N ASN A 165 16.19 -7.78 11.70
CA ASN A 165 17.33 -8.58 11.30
C ASN A 165 18.22 -8.75 12.54
N SER A 166 18.38 -9.96 12.99
CA SER A 166 19.23 -10.32 14.15
C SER A 166 20.71 -10.17 13.80
#